data_2230763663b09cf4e102d42c7e600af9
#
_entry.id   2230763663b09cf4e102d42c7e600af9
#
_cell.length_a   1.000
_cell.length_b   1.000
_cell.length_c   1.000
_cell.angle_alpha   90.00
_cell.angle_beta   90.00
_cell.angle_gamma   90.00
#
_symmetry.space_group_name_H-M   'P 1'
#
loop_
_entity.id
_entity.type
_entity.pdbx_description
1 polymer ?
#
loop_
_entity_poly.entity_id
_entity_poly.type
_entity_poly.pdbx_seq_one_letter_code
_entity_poly.pdbx_strand_id
1 'polypeptide(L)'
;MKLSIVDLATVAPGGTETSALADSLETARHAEATGYHRIWFAEHHLSRSGATHYPELLIAAAATQTSRIRLGSGAVLLNHYSPFKVAETFSQLEAMAPGRIDLGMGRATAGPMLDLALQQNREQPAQVSHQQQVMEVLDWLYETFPDGHPFTGHPLGGARAADTGVPQTWMLGSGSGSAALAGQLGVGYTIAGFINPAGAAAALQTYRTMFRPQDRGLQEPRAMLAVNVAVGETREDGERLAESPKGFYSRLRRAGRSAGQVTVPSPTEAAAEMTAEERTEPTRIVDGRWPRFVAGGPDEVRATLEQMVAESGADEVMVQDLIATPESRRRSHALLAEAFGLSPRQEPTGPR
;
A
#
# COMPACT_ATOMS: atom_id res chain seq x y z
N MET A 1 14.90 -6.37 9.54
CA MET A 1 14.14 -5.69 8.45
C MET A 1 12.72 -5.44 8.91
N LYS A 2 12.11 -4.30 8.54
CA LYS A 2 10.69 -4.06 8.82
C LYS A 2 9.84 -4.68 7.72
N LEU A 3 8.75 -5.34 8.13
CA LEU A 3 7.73 -5.87 7.22
C LEU A 3 6.40 -5.19 7.47
N SER A 4 5.66 -4.96 6.41
CA SER A 4 4.35 -4.33 6.42
C SER A 4 3.42 -5.02 5.42
N ILE A 5 2.13 -4.74 5.50
CA ILE A 5 1.12 -5.34 4.63
C ILE A 5 0.34 -4.22 3.92
N VAL A 6 0.05 -4.41 2.63
CA VAL A 6 -1.03 -3.69 1.96
C VAL A 6 -2.18 -4.65 1.67
N ASP A 7 -3.30 -4.40 2.32
CA ASP A 7 -4.53 -5.18 2.21
C ASP A 7 -5.44 -4.56 1.14
N LEU A 8 -5.93 -5.41 0.24
CA LEU A 8 -6.81 -5.01 -0.86
C LEU A 8 -8.29 -5.31 -0.57
N ALA A 9 -8.62 -5.74 0.64
CA ALA A 9 -9.92 -6.31 0.99
C ALA A 9 -10.36 -7.35 -0.06
N THR A 10 -9.47 -8.29 -0.37
CA THR A 10 -9.62 -9.24 -1.46
C THR A 10 -10.85 -10.11 -1.24
N VAL A 11 -11.79 -10.09 -2.18
CA VAL A 11 -12.97 -10.96 -2.17
C VAL A 11 -12.55 -12.37 -2.55
N ALA A 12 -12.65 -13.30 -1.60
CA ALA A 12 -12.33 -14.71 -1.81
C ALA A 12 -13.29 -15.36 -2.82
N PRO A 13 -12.88 -16.42 -3.52
CA PRO A 13 -13.80 -17.20 -4.36
C PRO A 13 -15.04 -17.63 -3.57
N GLY A 14 -16.23 -17.28 -4.09
CA GLY A 14 -17.51 -17.51 -3.40
C GLY A 14 -17.81 -16.59 -2.22
N GLY A 15 -16.90 -15.68 -1.88
CA GLY A 15 -17.07 -14.68 -0.81
C GLY A 15 -17.89 -13.46 -1.24
N THR A 16 -18.09 -12.55 -0.29
CA THR A 16 -18.81 -11.28 -0.46
C THR A 16 -17.95 -10.10 -0.05
N GLU A 17 -18.34 -8.88 -0.44
CA GLU A 17 -17.71 -7.66 0.05
C GLU A 17 -17.77 -7.57 1.58
N THR A 18 -18.89 -7.95 2.19
CA THR A 18 -19.05 -7.97 3.64
C THR A 18 -18.02 -8.87 4.32
N SER A 19 -17.83 -10.10 3.80
CA SER A 19 -16.82 -11.01 4.37
C SER A 19 -15.40 -10.48 4.15
N ALA A 20 -15.12 -9.89 2.98
CA ALA A 20 -13.80 -9.34 2.68
C ALA A 20 -13.43 -8.15 3.59
N LEU A 21 -14.38 -7.25 3.88
CA LEU A 21 -14.15 -6.14 4.82
C LEU A 21 -13.92 -6.65 6.26
N ALA A 22 -14.68 -7.66 6.70
CA ALA A 22 -14.45 -8.29 8.00
C ALA A 22 -13.08 -8.97 8.08
N ASP A 23 -12.66 -9.67 7.01
CA ASP A 23 -11.34 -10.30 6.90
C ASP A 23 -10.19 -9.28 6.91
N SER A 24 -10.37 -8.08 6.34
CA SER A 24 -9.39 -7.00 6.40
C SER A 24 -9.15 -6.52 7.82
N LEU A 25 -10.21 -6.38 8.64
CA LEU A 25 -10.08 -6.02 10.05
C LEU A 25 -9.41 -7.13 10.87
N GLU A 26 -9.72 -8.40 10.57
CA GLU A 26 -9.02 -9.54 11.17
C GLU A 26 -7.54 -9.57 10.78
N THR A 27 -7.22 -9.26 9.51
CA THR A 27 -5.84 -9.14 9.03
C THR A 27 -5.08 -8.05 9.77
N ALA A 28 -5.72 -6.91 10.09
CA ALA A 28 -5.08 -5.86 10.89
C ALA A 28 -4.73 -6.34 12.32
N ARG A 29 -5.65 -7.04 12.99
CA ARG A 29 -5.38 -7.65 14.31
C ARG A 29 -4.26 -8.69 14.23
N HIS A 30 -4.31 -9.55 13.22
CA HIS A 30 -3.29 -10.56 12.98
C HIS A 30 -1.92 -9.95 12.72
N ALA A 31 -1.83 -8.92 11.89
CA ALA A 31 -0.59 -8.20 11.60
C ALA A 31 0.02 -7.56 12.86
N GLU A 32 -0.81 -6.97 13.73
CA GLU A 32 -0.35 -6.47 15.03
C GLU A 32 0.17 -7.59 15.93
N ALA A 33 -0.55 -8.70 16.00
CA ALA A 33 -0.20 -9.85 16.84
C ALA A 33 1.08 -10.55 16.38
N THR A 34 1.37 -10.53 15.08
CA THR A 34 2.57 -11.15 14.49
C THR A 34 3.75 -10.18 14.33
N GLY A 35 3.59 -8.90 14.71
CA GLY A 35 4.70 -7.95 14.79
C GLY A 35 4.98 -7.17 13.50
N TYR A 36 4.08 -7.14 12.54
CA TYR A 36 4.21 -6.27 11.40
C TYR A 36 4.25 -4.80 11.81
N HIS A 37 5.00 -4.00 11.04
CA HIS A 37 5.23 -2.59 11.35
C HIS A 37 4.00 -1.74 11.06
N ARG A 38 3.32 -1.98 9.94
CA ARG A 38 2.11 -1.28 9.49
C ARG A 38 1.21 -2.18 8.65
N ILE A 39 -0.04 -1.78 8.55
CA ILE A 39 -0.97 -2.26 7.54
C ILE A 39 -1.62 -1.05 6.85
N TRP A 40 -1.62 -1.07 5.51
CA TRP A 40 -2.29 -0.10 4.67
C TRP A 40 -3.46 -0.75 3.95
N PHE A 41 -4.50 0.01 3.72
CA PHE A 41 -5.65 -0.43 2.93
C PHE A 41 -5.62 0.28 1.58
N ALA A 42 -5.82 -0.49 0.50
CA ALA A 42 -5.84 0.04 -0.85
C ALA A 42 -7.17 0.76 -1.15
N GLU A 43 -7.20 1.56 -2.21
CA GLU A 43 -8.42 2.14 -2.76
C GLU A 43 -8.65 1.57 -4.16
N HIS A 44 -9.76 0.84 -4.34
CA HIS A 44 -10.17 0.29 -5.62
C HIS A 44 -11.66 0.51 -5.84
N HIS A 45 -12.02 1.02 -7.02
CA HIS A 45 -13.40 1.28 -7.39
C HIS A 45 -13.80 0.40 -8.57
N LEU A 46 -15.10 0.10 -8.67
CA LEU A 46 -15.70 -0.69 -9.76
C LEU A 46 -14.98 -2.04 -9.98
N SER A 47 -14.46 -2.65 -8.92
CA SER A 47 -13.69 -3.88 -8.93
C SER A 47 -14.41 -4.97 -8.16
N ARG A 48 -14.55 -6.17 -8.77
CA ARG A 48 -15.07 -7.36 -8.09
C ARG A 48 -14.03 -8.12 -7.27
N SER A 49 -12.74 -7.77 -7.42
CA SER A 49 -11.67 -8.46 -6.72
C SER A 49 -11.38 -7.91 -5.33
N GLY A 50 -11.82 -6.69 -5.03
CA GLY A 50 -11.58 -6.02 -3.75
C GLY A 50 -12.78 -5.22 -3.29
N ALA A 51 -12.99 -5.16 -1.98
CA ALA A 51 -14.13 -4.52 -1.34
C ALA A 51 -13.81 -3.15 -0.75
N THR A 52 -12.54 -2.71 -0.75
CA THR A 52 -12.20 -1.40 -0.20
C THR A 52 -12.26 -0.31 -1.26
N HIS A 53 -13.20 0.62 -1.07
CA HIS A 53 -13.39 1.80 -1.90
C HIS A 53 -12.88 3.06 -1.23
N TYR A 54 -12.89 3.07 0.10
CA TYR A 54 -12.51 4.19 0.95
C TYR A 54 -11.63 3.67 2.09
N PRO A 55 -10.31 3.68 1.94
CA PRO A 55 -9.38 3.15 2.95
C PRO A 55 -9.57 3.80 4.32
N GLU A 56 -10.01 5.06 4.38
CA GLU A 56 -10.25 5.82 5.61
C GLU A 56 -11.26 5.12 6.54
N LEU A 57 -12.25 4.44 5.98
CA LEU A 57 -13.25 3.72 6.77
C LEU A 57 -12.64 2.49 7.45
N LEU A 58 -11.79 1.74 6.73
CA LEU A 58 -11.07 0.60 7.30
C LEU A 58 -10.00 1.05 8.30
N ILE A 59 -9.30 2.15 8.05
CA ILE A 59 -8.35 2.75 8.98
C ILE A 59 -9.04 3.10 10.29
N ALA A 60 -10.18 3.82 10.23
CA ALA A 60 -10.95 4.18 11.42
C ALA A 60 -11.43 2.95 12.20
N ALA A 61 -11.96 1.94 11.51
CA ALA A 61 -12.42 0.70 12.13
C ALA A 61 -11.27 -0.10 12.75
N ALA A 62 -10.14 -0.24 12.05
CA ALA A 62 -8.94 -0.94 12.53
C ALA A 62 -8.30 -0.20 13.73
N ALA A 63 -8.35 1.13 13.77
CA ALA A 63 -7.84 1.93 14.87
C ALA A 63 -8.49 1.60 16.20
N THR A 64 -9.78 1.23 16.19
CA THR A 64 -10.51 0.80 17.39
C THR A 64 -10.23 -0.63 17.84
N GLN A 65 -9.59 -1.44 16.98
CA GLN A 65 -9.35 -2.87 17.19
C GLN A 65 -7.86 -3.20 17.34
N THR A 66 -7.00 -2.22 17.23
CA THR A 66 -5.54 -2.32 17.35
C THR A 66 -5.00 -1.20 18.22
N SER A 67 -3.81 -1.37 18.77
CA SER A 67 -3.22 -0.40 19.72
C SER A 67 -1.82 0.09 19.33
N ARG A 68 -1.10 -0.62 18.51
CA ARG A 68 0.34 -0.40 18.25
C ARG A 68 0.73 -0.34 16.77
N ILE A 69 0.09 -1.14 15.93
CA ILE A 69 0.37 -1.19 14.50
C ILE A 69 0.02 0.16 13.86
N ARG A 70 0.85 0.62 12.93
CA ARG A 70 0.52 1.80 12.13
C ARG A 70 -0.51 1.43 11.07
N LEU A 71 -1.43 2.33 10.82
CA LEU A 71 -2.56 2.17 9.90
C LEU A 71 -2.48 3.23 8.82
N GLY A 72 -2.78 2.88 7.59
CA GLY A 72 -2.72 3.89 6.53
C GLY A 72 -3.42 3.50 5.24
N SER A 73 -3.32 4.39 4.27
CA SER A 73 -3.81 4.19 2.90
C SER A 73 -2.68 3.75 1.97
N GLY A 74 -2.97 2.80 1.12
CA GLY A 74 -2.00 2.31 0.14
C GLY A 74 -2.60 2.16 -1.26
N ALA A 75 -3.10 3.26 -1.86
CA ALA A 75 -3.07 4.68 -1.54
C ALA A 75 -4.48 5.31 -1.60
N VAL A 76 -4.62 6.56 -1.12
CA VAL A 76 -5.71 7.43 -1.56
C VAL A 76 -5.42 7.87 -3.00
N LEU A 77 -6.39 7.73 -3.89
CA LEU A 77 -6.30 8.16 -5.29
C LEU A 77 -6.56 9.66 -5.38
N LEU A 78 -5.57 10.46 -4.98
CA LEU A 78 -5.69 11.89 -4.73
C LEU A 78 -6.23 12.68 -5.93
N ASN A 79 -6.04 12.20 -7.16
CA ASN A 79 -6.56 12.83 -8.36
C ASN A 79 -8.10 12.88 -8.43
N HIS A 80 -8.81 12.18 -7.55
CA HIS A 80 -10.26 12.14 -7.47
C HIS A 80 -10.84 13.00 -6.33
N TYR A 81 -10.00 13.58 -5.49
CA TYR A 81 -10.43 14.26 -4.27
C TYR A 81 -9.89 15.68 -4.14
N SER A 82 -10.59 16.48 -3.32
CA SER A 82 -10.07 17.75 -2.84
C SER A 82 -8.89 17.49 -1.89
N PRO A 83 -7.72 18.13 -2.10
CA PRO A 83 -6.60 18.05 -1.18
C PRO A 83 -6.97 18.43 0.26
N PHE A 84 -7.80 19.46 0.44
CA PHE A 84 -8.33 19.85 1.75
C PHE A 84 -9.08 18.70 2.42
N LYS A 85 -10.01 18.05 1.68
CA LYS A 85 -10.80 16.95 2.24
C LYS A 85 -9.93 15.77 2.69
N VAL A 86 -8.90 15.44 1.93
CA VAL A 86 -7.95 14.38 2.28
C VAL A 86 -7.14 14.77 3.51
N ALA A 87 -6.59 15.98 3.55
CA ALA A 87 -5.83 16.47 4.70
C ALA A 87 -6.68 16.49 5.99
N GLU A 88 -7.91 17.02 5.91
CA GLU A 88 -8.84 17.07 7.04
C GLU A 88 -9.21 15.68 7.56
N THR A 89 -9.50 14.73 6.66
CA THR A 89 -9.84 13.34 7.02
C THR A 89 -8.68 12.66 7.73
N PHE A 90 -7.46 12.76 7.20
CA PHE A 90 -6.29 12.10 7.81
C PHE A 90 -5.81 12.80 9.09
N SER A 91 -6.01 14.11 9.22
CA SER A 91 -5.81 14.82 10.50
C SER A 91 -6.79 14.31 11.57
N GLN A 92 -8.05 14.07 11.21
CA GLN A 92 -9.03 13.49 12.13
C GLN A 92 -8.68 12.06 12.51
N LEU A 93 -8.22 11.24 11.57
CA LEU A 93 -7.74 9.88 11.86
C LEU A 93 -6.53 9.89 12.80
N GLU A 94 -5.59 10.80 12.62
CA GLU A 94 -4.44 10.97 13.51
C GLU A 94 -4.89 11.35 14.93
N ALA A 95 -5.89 12.22 15.06
CA ALA A 95 -6.49 12.54 16.35
C ALA A 95 -7.19 11.33 17.02
N MET A 96 -7.77 10.41 16.23
CA MET A 96 -8.37 9.16 16.74
C MET A 96 -7.32 8.12 17.14
N ALA A 97 -6.17 8.08 16.48
CA ALA A 97 -5.09 7.11 16.70
C ALA A 97 -3.70 7.79 16.64
N PRO A 98 -3.36 8.64 17.64
CA PRO A 98 -2.18 9.48 17.61
C PRO A 98 -0.88 8.69 17.38
N GLY A 99 -0.04 9.18 16.47
CA GLY A 99 1.27 8.61 16.15
C GLY A 99 1.20 7.34 15.29
N ARG A 100 0.01 6.88 14.88
CA ARG A 100 -0.16 5.61 14.15
C ARG A 100 -0.65 5.75 12.73
N ILE A 101 -0.99 6.94 12.26
CA ILE A 101 -1.59 7.11 10.93
C ILE A 101 -0.55 7.40 9.86
N ASP A 102 -0.75 6.77 8.70
CA ASP A 102 0.01 7.00 7.47
C ASP A 102 -0.94 7.45 6.36
N LEU A 103 -0.63 8.57 5.72
CA LEU A 103 -1.30 9.01 4.50
C LEU A 103 -0.45 8.63 3.28
N GLY A 104 -0.81 7.55 2.63
CA GLY A 104 -0.25 7.18 1.34
C GLY A 104 -1.07 7.78 0.21
N MET A 105 -0.42 8.59 -0.63
CA MET A 105 -1.02 9.26 -1.77
C MET A 105 -0.54 8.63 -3.07
N GLY A 106 -1.48 8.30 -3.93
CA GLY A 106 -1.23 7.72 -5.24
C GLY A 106 -1.97 8.44 -6.34
N ARG A 107 -1.60 8.11 -7.56
CA ARG A 107 -2.30 8.50 -8.77
C ARG A 107 -2.60 7.23 -9.56
N ALA A 108 -3.89 6.90 -9.67
CA ALA A 108 -4.31 5.86 -10.58
C ALA A 108 -5.54 6.32 -11.35
N THR A 109 -5.61 5.94 -12.62
CA THR A 109 -6.82 6.06 -13.40
C THR A 109 -7.46 4.69 -13.44
N ALA A 110 -8.63 4.54 -12.83
CA ALA A 110 -9.40 3.31 -12.92
C ALA A 110 -10.25 3.26 -14.19
N GLY A 111 -9.90 4.11 -15.15
CA GLY A 111 -10.51 4.24 -16.46
C GLY A 111 -11.45 5.44 -16.58
N PRO A 112 -11.76 5.88 -17.82
CA PRO A 112 -12.47 7.14 -18.10
C PRO A 112 -13.84 7.23 -17.44
N MET A 113 -14.53 6.11 -17.26
CA MET A 113 -15.86 6.08 -16.64
C MET A 113 -15.79 6.38 -15.14
N LEU A 114 -14.78 5.86 -14.43
CA LEU A 114 -14.60 6.15 -13.02
C LEU A 114 -14.10 7.58 -12.83
N ASP A 115 -13.14 8.01 -13.64
CA ASP A 115 -12.65 9.39 -13.61
C ASP A 115 -13.82 10.38 -13.76
N LEU A 116 -14.75 10.11 -14.69
CA LEU A 116 -15.96 10.90 -14.88
C LEU A 116 -16.93 10.79 -13.69
N ALA A 117 -17.11 9.61 -13.11
CA ALA A 117 -18.04 9.39 -12.00
C ALA A 117 -17.61 10.12 -10.72
N LEU A 118 -16.31 10.16 -10.44
CA LEU A 118 -15.73 10.80 -9.25
C LEU A 118 -15.52 12.31 -9.41
N GLN A 119 -15.62 12.86 -10.63
CA GLN A 119 -15.51 14.29 -10.84
C GLN A 119 -16.73 15.05 -10.31
N GLN A 120 -16.48 16.07 -9.52
CA GLN A 120 -17.51 16.95 -8.99
C GLN A 120 -18.13 17.82 -10.10
N ASN A 121 -17.32 18.35 -11.01
CA ASN A 121 -17.76 19.06 -12.21
C ASN A 121 -17.33 18.29 -13.46
N ARG A 122 -18.32 17.63 -14.09
CA ARG A 122 -18.08 16.79 -15.27
C ARG A 122 -17.87 17.58 -16.56
N GLU A 123 -18.30 18.85 -16.60
CA GLU A 123 -18.14 19.73 -17.75
C GLU A 123 -16.79 20.42 -17.74
N GLN A 124 -16.22 20.66 -16.56
CA GLN A 124 -14.92 21.30 -16.38
C GLN A 124 -14.07 20.50 -15.39
N PRO A 125 -13.38 19.44 -15.85
CA PRO A 125 -12.48 18.69 -15.01
C PRO A 125 -11.39 19.58 -14.42
N ALA A 126 -11.05 19.34 -13.16
CA ALA A 126 -9.97 20.07 -12.50
C ALA A 126 -8.65 19.91 -13.29
N GLN A 127 -8.01 21.02 -13.65
CA GLN A 127 -6.74 21.04 -14.37
C GLN A 127 -5.53 21.16 -13.42
N VAL A 128 -5.66 20.63 -12.19
CA VAL A 128 -4.60 20.69 -11.19
C VAL A 128 -3.70 19.46 -11.35
N SER A 129 -2.40 19.66 -11.41
CA SER A 129 -1.46 18.55 -11.52
C SER A 129 -1.42 17.75 -10.20
N HIS A 130 -1.10 16.46 -10.30
CA HIS A 130 -0.94 15.62 -9.10
C HIS A 130 0.10 16.19 -8.12
N GLN A 131 1.17 16.78 -8.64
CA GLN A 131 2.17 17.47 -7.82
C GLN A 131 1.55 18.61 -7.01
N GLN A 132 0.74 19.46 -7.65
CA GLN A 132 0.06 20.57 -6.95
C GLN A 132 -0.92 20.06 -5.89
N GLN A 133 -1.65 18.96 -6.18
CA GLN A 133 -2.55 18.35 -5.20
C GLN A 133 -1.79 17.81 -3.97
N VAL A 134 -0.64 17.12 -4.18
CA VAL A 134 0.19 16.65 -3.08
C VAL A 134 0.73 17.80 -2.27
N MET A 135 1.25 18.86 -2.93
CA MET A 135 1.75 20.05 -2.23
C MET A 135 0.66 20.70 -1.38
N GLU A 136 -0.54 20.86 -1.92
CA GLU A 136 -1.67 21.43 -1.18
C GLU A 136 -2.08 20.58 0.04
N VAL A 137 -2.06 19.23 -0.07
CA VAL A 137 -2.26 18.35 1.10
C VAL A 137 -1.20 18.62 2.18
N LEU A 138 0.07 18.73 1.78
CA LEU A 138 1.17 19.00 2.71
C LEU A 138 1.04 20.40 3.35
N ASP A 139 0.68 21.41 2.56
CA ASP A 139 0.48 22.77 3.06
C ASP A 139 -0.66 22.84 4.09
N TRP A 140 -1.74 22.09 3.89
CA TRP A 140 -2.80 21.96 4.88
C TRP A 140 -2.33 21.24 6.15
N LEU A 141 -1.63 20.11 6.02
CA LEU A 141 -1.18 19.31 7.16
C LEU A 141 -0.12 20.03 8.01
N TYR A 142 0.76 20.77 7.35
CA TYR A 142 1.90 21.43 8.01
C TYR A 142 1.69 22.95 8.23
N GLU A 143 0.56 23.51 7.79
CA GLU A 143 0.25 24.94 7.84
C GLU A 143 1.34 25.78 7.15
N THR A 144 1.74 25.39 5.92
CA THR A 144 2.87 25.96 5.18
C THR A 144 2.47 26.77 3.95
N PHE A 145 1.20 27.18 3.83
CA PHE A 145 0.78 28.06 2.73
C PHE A 145 1.62 29.35 2.70
N PRO A 146 2.08 29.77 1.50
CA PRO A 146 2.85 30.98 1.35
C PRO A 146 2.07 32.23 1.82
N ASP A 147 2.80 33.27 2.24
CA ASP A 147 2.20 34.55 2.59
C ASP A 147 1.35 35.10 1.43
N GLY A 148 0.14 35.52 1.75
CA GLY A 148 -0.82 36.03 0.77
C GLY A 148 -1.64 34.93 0.03
N HIS A 149 -1.39 33.65 0.29
CA HIS A 149 -2.27 32.60 -0.20
C HIS A 149 -3.65 32.67 0.49
N PRO A 150 -4.78 32.42 -0.22
CA PRO A 150 -6.12 32.51 0.39
C PRO A 150 -6.33 31.66 1.64
N PHE A 151 -5.57 30.58 1.80
CA PHE A 151 -5.68 29.67 2.93
C PHE A 151 -4.67 29.93 4.04
N THR A 152 -3.80 30.93 3.91
CA THR A 152 -2.85 31.28 4.97
C THR A 152 -3.56 31.67 6.26
N GLY A 153 -3.17 31.06 7.38
CA GLY A 153 -3.77 31.31 8.68
C GLY A 153 -5.11 30.61 8.93
N HIS A 154 -5.57 29.76 8.01
CA HIS A 154 -6.74 28.92 8.20
C HIS A 154 -6.29 27.50 8.62
N PRO A 155 -6.39 27.12 9.91
CA PRO A 155 -6.01 25.77 10.35
C PRO A 155 -7.02 24.74 9.87
N LEU A 156 -6.57 23.49 9.71
CA LEU A 156 -7.46 22.34 9.68
C LEU A 156 -8.15 22.26 11.05
N GLY A 157 -9.47 22.46 11.13
CA GLY A 157 -10.23 22.67 12.35
C GLY A 157 -9.91 21.75 13.53
N GLY A 158 -10.44 22.08 14.70
CA GLY A 158 -10.40 21.24 15.91
C GLY A 158 -9.07 21.21 16.66
N ALA A 159 -8.58 20.03 16.95
CA ALA A 159 -7.31 19.83 17.65
C ALA A 159 -6.15 20.09 16.68
N ARG A 160 -5.23 20.96 17.07
CA ARG A 160 -4.04 21.26 16.25
C ARG A 160 -3.11 20.05 16.21
N ALA A 161 -2.40 19.91 15.10
CA ALA A 161 -1.27 18.98 14.95
C ALA A 161 -0.22 19.07 16.08
N ALA A 162 -0.15 20.19 16.78
CA ALA A 162 0.71 20.37 17.94
C ALA A 162 0.36 19.42 19.11
N ASP A 163 -0.92 19.05 19.25
CA ASP A 163 -1.40 18.22 20.35
C ASP A 163 -1.52 16.73 19.98
N THR A 164 -1.71 16.42 18.70
CA THR A 164 -1.96 15.04 18.23
C THR A 164 -0.93 14.53 17.22
N GLY A 165 -0.07 15.40 16.70
CA GLY A 165 0.87 15.07 15.63
C GLY A 165 0.26 15.22 14.24
N VAL A 166 1.06 14.86 13.21
CA VAL A 166 0.68 14.87 11.81
C VAL A 166 0.85 13.44 11.27
N PRO A 167 -0.09 12.93 10.44
CA PRO A 167 0.09 11.62 9.82
C PRO A 167 1.39 11.56 9.03
N GLN A 168 2.07 10.41 9.02
CA GLN A 168 3.23 10.23 8.15
C GLN A 168 2.78 10.22 6.69
N THR A 169 3.38 11.07 5.88
CA THR A 169 3.02 11.24 4.48
C THR A 169 3.91 10.41 3.56
N TRP A 170 3.28 9.74 2.60
CA TRP A 170 3.92 8.86 1.64
C TRP A 170 3.39 9.10 0.24
N MET A 171 4.27 9.00 -0.75
CA MET A 171 3.85 8.87 -2.15
C MET A 171 4.05 7.44 -2.63
N LEU A 172 3.09 6.94 -3.39
CA LEU A 172 3.15 5.62 -4.01
C LEU A 172 3.27 5.77 -5.52
N GLY A 173 4.11 4.92 -6.12
CA GLY A 173 4.29 4.93 -7.56
C GLY A 173 4.99 3.69 -8.10
N SER A 174 5.15 3.63 -9.42
CA SER A 174 5.76 2.48 -10.11
C SER A 174 6.99 2.86 -10.95
N GLY A 175 7.55 4.07 -10.76
CA GLY A 175 8.67 4.52 -11.58
C GLY A 175 9.39 5.75 -11.06
N SER A 176 10.46 6.15 -11.77
CA SER A 176 11.39 7.21 -11.34
C SER A 176 10.75 8.60 -11.26
N GLY A 177 9.70 8.90 -12.02
CA GLY A 177 9.04 10.21 -11.97
C GLY A 177 8.37 10.48 -10.62
N SER A 178 7.59 9.52 -10.10
CA SER A 178 6.99 9.62 -8.77
C SER A 178 8.03 9.57 -7.66
N ALA A 179 9.11 8.80 -7.86
CA ALA A 179 10.23 8.71 -6.94
C ALA A 179 10.95 10.06 -6.78
N ALA A 180 11.27 10.73 -7.91
CA ALA A 180 11.90 12.04 -7.91
C ALA A 180 11.01 13.09 -7.21
N LEU A 181 9.71 13.08 -7.50
CA LEU A 181 8.76 14.01 -6.89
C LEU A 181 8.66 13.79 -5.37
N ALA A 182 8.52 12.53 -4.92
CA ALA A 182 8.49 12.21 -3.49
C ALA A 182 9.76 12.70 -2.77
N GLY A 183 10.94 12.49 -3.39
CA GLY A 183 12.20 12.98 -2.87
C GLY A 183 12.25 14.50 -2.76
N GLN A 184 11.84 15.22 -3.79
CA GLN A 184 11.81 16.68 -3.80
C GLN A 184 10.86 17.26 -2.75
N LEU A 185 9.74 16.59 -2.48
CA LEU A 185 8.76 16.99 -1.48
C LEU A 185 9.10 16.52 -0.06
N GLY A 186 10.18 15.73 0.14
CA GLY A 186 10.61 15.26 1.45
C GLY A 186 9.62 14.33 2.15
N VAL A 187 8.80 13.60 1.38
CA VAL A 187 7.85 12.60 1.89
C VAL A 187 8.40 11.18 1.72
N GLY A 188 7.84 10.19 2.43
CA GLY A 188 8.19 8.79 2.22
C GLY A 188 7.82 8.32 0.80
N TYR A 189 8.54 7.33 0.29
CA TYR A 189 8.24 6.77 -1.03
C TYR A 189 8.08 5.26 -0.99
N THR A 190 7.00 4.78 -1.61
CA THR A 190 6.74 3.35 -1.79
C THR A 190 6.72 3.03 -3.28
N ILE A 191 7.65 2.18 -3.72
CA ILE A 191 7.68 1.66 -5.09
C ILE A 191 6.83 0.39 -5.20
N ALA A 192 5.92 0.35 -6.16
CA ALA A 192 5.18 -0.85 -6.51
C ALA A 192 6.05 -1.80 -7.36
N GLY A 193 6.94 -2.53 -6.70
CA GLY A 193 7.82 -3.52 -7.33
C GLY A 193 7.05 -4.64 -8.02
N PHE A 194 5.85 -4.95 -7.55
CA PHE A 194 4.94 -5.91 -8.20
C PHE A 194 4.39 -5.41 -9.55
N ILE A 195 4.43 -4.10 -9.83
CA ILE A 195 4.09 -3.53 -11.14
C ILE A 195 5.32 -3.49 -12.03
N ASN A 196 6.43 -2.98 -11.50
CA ASN A 196 7.67 -2.75 -12.25
C ASN A 196 8.88 -3.30 -11.47
N PRO A 197 9.06 -4.62 -11.42
CA PRO A 197 10.18 -5.21 -10.66
C PRO A 197 11.54 -4.80 -11.23
N ALA A 198 11.68 -4.69 -12.55
CA ALA A 198 12.94 -4.33 -13.20
C ALA A 198 13.40 -2.90 -12.90
N GLY A 199 12.47 -1.96 -12.71
CA GLY A 199 12.77 -0.56 -12.44
C GLY A 199 12.79 -0.17 -10.97
N ALA A 200 12.43 -1.09 -10.07
CA ALA A 200 12.17 -0.75 -8.67
C ALA A 200 13.42 -0.25 -7.92
N ALA A 201 14.56 -0.94 -8.05
CA ALA A 201 15.81 -0.52 -7.42
C ALA A 201 16.26 0.87 -7.91
N ALA A 202 16.23 1.11 -9.22
CA ALA A 202 16.59 2.41 -9.79
C ALA A 202 15.66 3.53 -9.34
N ALA A 203 14.35 3.26 -9.18
CA ALA A 203 13.40 4.24 -8.68
C ALA A 203 13.70 4.60 -7.21
N LEU A 204 14.00 3.62 -6.34
CA LEU A 204 14.38 3.91 -4.95
C LEU A 204 15.69 4.69 -4.86
N GLN A 205 16.65 4.39 -5.73
CA GLN A 205 17.88 5.17 -5.81
C GLN A 205 17.62 6.62 -6.26
N THR A 206 16.75 6.83 -7.26
CA THR A 206 16.30 8.15 -7.69
C THR A 206 15.66 8.92 -6.52
N TYR A 207 14.77 8.28 -5.79
CA TYR A 207 14.13 8.86 -4.61
C TYR A 207 15.17 9.37 -3.59
N ARG A 208 16.14 8.52 -3.21
CA ARG A 208 17.18 8.88 -2.22
C ARG A 208 18.07 10.03 -2.70
N THR A 209 18.47 10.01 -3.99
CA THR A 209 19.29 11.07 -4.59
C THR A 209 18.55 12.41 -4.64
N MET A 210 17.25 12.39 -4.88
CA MET A 210 16.44 13.59 -5.01
C MET A 210 15.86 14.06 -3.68
N PHE A 211 16.05 13.31 -2.58
CA PHE A 211 15.47 13.62 -1.28
C PHE A 211 15.98 14.95 -0.73
N ARG A 212 15.04 15.76 -0.27
CA ARG A 212 15.25 17.05 0.38
C ARG A 212 14.54 17.06 1.73
N PRO A 213 15.27 17.17 2.84
CA PRO A 213 14.65 17.32 4.16
C PRO A 213 13.69 18.51 4.20
N GLN A 214 12.60 18.37 4.94
CA GLN A 214 11.63 19.43 5.17
C GLN A 214 11.57 19.76 6.65
N ASP A 215 11.49 21.03 7.01
CA ASP A 215 11.52 21.49 8.42
C ASP A 215 10.47 20.80 9.30
N ARG A 216 9.29 20.55 8.76
CA ARG A 216 8.17 19.85 9.45
C ARG A 216 7.91 18.44 8.95
N GLY A 217 8.73 17.93 8.04
CA GLY A 217 8.61 16.62 7.40
C GLY A 217 9.73 15.65 7.79
N LEU A 218 10.05 14.74 6.87
CA LEU A 218 11.14 13.79 7.05
C LEU A 218 12.50 14.50 6.99
N GLN A 219 13.38 14.13 7.91
CA GLN A 219 14.78 14.59 7.91
C GLN A 219 15.68 13.63 7.12
N GLU A 220 15.26 12.36 6.97
CA GLU A 220 15.97 11.34 6.23
C GLU A 220 14.99 10.61 5.28
N PRO A 221 15.48 10.12 4.13
CA PRO A 221 14.63 9.39 3.19
C PRO A 221 14.10 8.10 3.82
N ARG A 222 12.83 7.79 3.56
CA ARG A 222 12.19 6.53 3.96
C ARG A 222 11.66 5.84 2.71
N ALA A 223 12.31 4.75 2.33
CA ALA A 223 12.03 4.01 1.12
C ALA A 223 11.38 2.66 1.43
N MET A 224 10.28 2.36 0.76
CA MET A 224 9.56 1.10 0.93
C MET A 224 9.43 0.38 -0.41
N LEU A 225 9.68 -0.92 -0.41
CA LEU A 225 9.53 -1.80 -1.56
C LEU A 225 8.28 -2.65 -1.39
N ALA A 226 7.27 -2.44 -2.23
CA ALA A 226 6.07 -3.25 -2.24
C ALA A 226 6.21 -4.42 -3.25
N VAL A 227 5.97 -5.66 -2.79
CA VAL A 227 6.11 -6.89 -3.57
C VAL A 227 4.94 -7.84 -3.31
N ASN A 228 4.57 -8.64 -4.33
CA ASN A 228 3.69 -9.77 -4.10
C ASN A 228 4.46 -10.89 -3.39
N VAL A 229 3.93 -11.38 -2.28
CA VAL A 229 4.57 -12.45 -1.50
C VAL A 229 3.57 -13.54 -1.17
N ALA A 230 3.99 -14.81 -1.35
CA ALA A 230 3.22 -15.98 -0.93
C ALA A 230 4.17 -17.00 -0.27
N VAL A 231 4.02 -17.20 1.03
CA VAL A 231 4.84 -18.15 1.81
C VAL A 231 4.03 -19.37 2.15
N GLY A 232 4.52 -20.55 1.75
CA GLY A 232 3.98 -21.85 2.15
C GLY A 232 4.86 -22.52 3.20
N GLU A 233 4.40 -23.65 3.75
CA GLU A 233 5.23 -24.48 4.64
C GLU A 233 6.42 -25.06 3.88
N THR A 234 6.23 -25.35 2.61
CA THR A 234 7.25 -25.83 1.67
C THR A 234 7.33 -24.91 0.46
N ARG A 235 8.34 -25.14 -0.38
CA ARG A 235 8.44 -24.43 -1.69
C ARG A 235 7.20 -24.66 -2.54
N GLU A 236 6.79 -25.89 -2.68
CA GLU A 236 5.65 -26.30 -3.52
C GLU A 236 4.35 -25.65 -3.03
N ASP A 237 4.16 -25.56 -1.71
CA ASP A 237 3.00 -24.89 -1.14
C ASP A 237 3.00 -23.38 -1.44
N GLY A 238 4.15 -22.72 -1.28
CA GLY A 238 4.28 -21.30 -1.61
C GLY A 238 4.04 -21.01 -3.08
N GLU A 239 4.63 -21.81 -3.98
CA GLU A 239 4.44 -21.68 -5.42
C GLU A 239 2.97 -21.93 -5.82
N ARG A 240 2.30 -22.91 -5.18
CA ARG A 240 0.87 -23.16 -5.36
C ARG A 240 0.00 -21.99 -4.88
N LEU A 241 0.34 -21.36 -3.75
CA LEU A 241 -0.37 -20.16 -3.30
C LEU A 241 -0.21 -18.99 -4.29
N ALA A 242 0.97 -18.85 -4.91
CA ALA A 242 1.24 -17.83 -5.91
C ALA A 242 0.46 -18.01 -7.22
N GLU A 243 -0.13 -19.16 -7.47
CA GLU A 243 -0.99 -19.35 -8.66
C GLU A 243 -2.19 -18.40 -8.64
N SER A 244 -2.79 -18.11 -7.48
CA SER A 244 -3.90 -17.14 -7.38
C SER A 244 -3.53 -15.74 -7.86
N PRO A 245 -2.49 -15.06 -7.35
CA PRO A 245 -2.06 -13.77 -7.87
C PRO A 245 -1.60 -13.83 -9.33
N LYS A 246 -0.87 -14.85 -9.76
CA LYS A 246 -0.49 -15.04 -11.17
C LYS A 246 -1.72 -15.13 -12.07
N GLY A 247 -2.70 -15.95 -11.70
CA GLY A 247 -3.96 -16.11 -12.40
C GLY A 247 -4.78 -14.82 -12.43
N PHE A 248 -4.83 -14.06 -11.33
CA PHE A 248 -5.48 -12.76 -11.27
C PHE A 248 -4.89 -11.78 -12.29
N TYR A 249 -3.58 -11.61 -12.32
CA TYR A 249 -2.92 -10.74 -13.29
C TYR A 249 -3.07 -11.24 -14.73
N SER A 250 -3.13 -12.56 -14.93
CA SER A 250 -3.44 -13.15 -16.24
C SER A 250 -4.86 -12.81 -16.69
N ARG A 251 -5.87 -12.95 -15.80
CA ARG A 251 -7.24 -12.52 -16.05
C ARG A 251 -7.32 -11.03 -16.38
N LEU A 252 -6.62 -10.16 -15.62
CA LEU A 252 -6.58 -8.71 -15.88
C LEU A 252 -6.03 -8.38 -17.27
N ARG A 253 -4.94 -9.03 -17.68
CA ARG A 253 -4.37 -8.80 -19.04
C ARG A 253 -5.34 -9.16 -20.15
N ARG A 254 -6.12 -10.23 -19.96
CA ARG A 254 -7.11 -10.68 -20.95
C ARG A 254 -8.41 -9.88 -20.93
N ALA A 255 -8.78 -9.31 -19.80
CA ALA A 255 -10.07 -8.67 -19.60
C ALA A 255 -10.22 -7.30 -20.31
N GLY A 256 -9.14 -6.58 -20.57
CA GLY A 256 -9.19 -5.26 -21.22
C GLY A 256 -10.19 -4.33 -20.53
N ARG A 257 -11.25 -3.91 -21.25
CA ARG A 257 -12.29 -3.01 -20.70
C ARG A 257 -13.15 -3.62 -19.59
N SER A 258 -13.13 -4.94 -19.44
CA SER A 258 -13.87 -5.68 -18.41
C SER A 258 -13.03 -5.97 -17.16
N ALA A 259 -11.89 -5.30 -16.98
CA ALA A 259 -10.97 -5.52 -15.85
C ALA A 259 -11.67 -5.43 -14.47
N GLY A 260 -12.65 -4.54 -14.31
CA GLY A 260 -13.44 -4.43 -13.09
C GLY A 260 -14.30 -5.67 -12.76
N GLN A 261 -14.54 -6.54 -13.70
CA GLN A 261 -15.30 -7.79 -13.50
C GLN A 261 -14.40 -8.97 -13.10
N VAL A 262 -13.09 -8.77 -13.07
CA VAL A 262 -12.13 -9.83 -12.73
C VAL A 262 -12.18 -10.12 -11.24
N THR A 263 -12.20 -11.41 -10.91
CA THR A 263 -12.12 -11.93 -9.53
C THR A 263 -10.77 -12.63 -9.31
N VAL A 264 -10.34 -12.72 -8.07
CA VAL A 264 -9.17 -13.51 -7.72
C VAL A 264 -9.51 -15.01 -7.82
N PRO A 265 -8.79 -15.79 -8.65
CA PRO A 265 -9.05 -17.22 -8.77
C PRO A 265 -8.53 -17.99 -7.57
N SER A 266 -9.11 -19.15 -7.28
CA SER A 266 -8.43 -20.17 -6.49
C SER A 266 -7.17 -20.68 -7.22
N PRO A 267 -6.20 -21.28 -6.51
CA PRO A 267 -5.04 -21.88 -7.18
C PRO A 267 -5.40 -22.89 -8.28
N THR A 268 -6.43 -23.71 -8.05
CA THR A 268 -6.89 -24.70 -9.01
C THR A 268 -7.48 -24.07 -10.28
N GLU A 269 -8.31 -23.03 -10.13
CA GLU A 269 -8.85 -22.27 -11.27
C GLU A 269 -7.73 -21.58 -12.04
N ALA A 270 -6.81 -20.92 -11.32
CA ALA A 270 -5.66 -20.26 -11.92
C ALA A 270 -4.81 -21.23 -12.74
N ALA A 271 -4.47 -22.39 -12.17
CA ALA A 271 -3.69 -23.43 -12.84
C ALA A 271 -4.35 -23.95 -14.13
N ALA A 272 -5.69 -24.02 -14.15
CA ALA A 272 -6.44 -24.45 -15.33
C ALA A 272 -6.52 -23.37 -16.43
N GLU A 273 -6.49 -22.09 -16.07
CA GLU A 273 -6.69 -20.96 -16.98
C GLU A 273 -5.39 -20.40 -17.55
N MET A 274 -4.28 -20.50 -16.79
CA MET A 274 -2.98 -19.95 -17.18
C MET A 274 -2.29 -20.80 -18.25
N THR A 275 -1.53 -20.12 -19.12
CA THR A 275 -0.60 -20.81 -20.05
C THR A 275 0.57 -21.43 -19.27
N ALA A 276 1.30 -22.35 -19.93
CA ALA A 276 2.50 -22.95 -19.32
C ALA A 276 3.55 -21.86 -18.97
N GLU A 277 3.73 -20.86 -19.82
CA GLU A 277 4.65 -19.75 -19.60
C GLU A 277 4.24 -18.90 -18.36
N GLU A 278 2.96 -18.55 -18.22
CA GLU A 278 2.44 -17.81 -17.07
C GLU A 278 2.60 -18.56 -15.76
N ARG A 279 2.43 -19.87 -15.77
CA ARG A 279 2.61 -20.73 -14.58
C ARG A 279 4.07 -20.82 -14.16
N THR A 280 5.00 -20.89 -15.13
CA THR A 280 6.44 -21.01 -14.88
C THR A 280 7.14 -19.66 -14.67
N GLU A 281 6.38 -18.53 -14.61
CA GLU A 281 6.96 -17.23 -14.24
C GLU A 281 7.75 -17.34 -12.93
N PRO A 282 9.05 -16.93 -12.90
CA PRO A 282 9.90 -17.10 -11.74
C PRO A 282 9.33 -16.49 -10.46
N THR A 283 9.52 -17.19 -9.34
CA THR A 283 9.11 -16.73 -7.99
C THR A 283 10.30 -16.33 -7.12
N ARG A 284 11.49 -16.33 -7.67
CA ARG A 284 12.75 -15.90 -7.05
C ARG A 284 13.61 -15.16 -8.07
N ILE A 285 14.69 -14.54 -7.61
CA ILE A 285 15.64 -13.87 -8.51
C ILE A 285 16.31 -14.93 -9.40
N VAL A 286 16.27 -14.68 -10.72
CA VAL A 286 16.92 -15.51 -11.74
C VAL A 286 17.75 -14.61 -12.65
N ASP A 287 19.02 -14.90 -12.81
CA ASP A 287 19.96 -14.10 -13.65
C ASP A 287 19.95 -12.60 -13.32
N GLY A 288 19.87 -12.27 -12.02
CA GLY A 288 19.79 -10.88 -11.53
C GLY A 288 18.45 -10.18 -11.78
N ARG A 289 17.45 -10.85 -12.30
CA ARG A 289 16.11 -10.29 -12.56
C ARG A 289 15.20 -10.59 -11.38
N TRP A 290 14.58 -9.54 -10.87
CA TRP A 290 13.61 -9.64 -9.79
C TRP A 290 12.30 -10.25 -10.27
N PRO A 291 11.72 -11.17 -9.48
CA PRO A 291 10.42 -11.72 -9.79
C PRO A 291 9.32 -10.68 -9.50
N ARG A 292 8.17 -10.81 -10.16
CA ARG A 292 6.94 -10.08 -9.82
C ARG A 292 6.26 -10.68 -8.60
N PHE A 293 6.39 -11.98 -8.42
CA PHE A 293 5.82 -12.76 -7.32
C PHE A 293 6.95 -13.47 -6.59
N VAL A 294 7.17 -13.11 -5.33
CA VAL A 294 8.11 -13.83 -4.47
C VAL A 294 7.34 -14.96 -3.77
N ALA A 295 7.70 -16.22 -4.04
CA ALA A 295 7.00 -17.34 -3.44
C ALA A 295 7.91 -18.53 -3.21
N GLY A 296 7.58 -19.31 -2.18
CA GLY A 296 8.34 -20.49 -1.77
C GLY A 296 8.16 -20.82 -0.30
N GLY A 297 9.07 -21.61 0.25
CA GLY A 297 9.20 -21.84 1.69
C GLY A 297 9.75 -20.60 2.41
N PRO A 298 9.66 -20.56 3.76
CA PRO A 298 10.03 -19.39 4.55
C PRO A 298 11.46 -18.89 4.31
N ASP A 299 12.44 -19.78 4.30
CA ASP A 299 13.86 -19.43 4.12
C ASP A 299 14.16 -18.90 2.71
N GLU A 300 13.52 -19.43 1.69
CA GLU A 300 13.72 -19.00 0.30
C GLU A 300 13.12 -17.63 0.04
N VAL A 301 11.92 -17.40 0.56
CA VAL A 301 11.26 -16.09 0.47
C VAL A 301 12.07 -15.05 1.25
N ARG A 302 12.53 -15.38 2.44
CA ARG A 302 13.40 -14.52 3.23
C ARG A 302 14.67 -14.15 2.47
N ALA A 303 15.41 -15.13 1.94
CA ALA A 303 16.63 -14.87 1.20
C ALA A 303 16.39 -13.96 -0.04
N THR A 304 15.29 -14.20 -0.77
CA THR A 304 14.91 -13.38 -1.93
C THR A 304 14.62 -11.93 -1.52
N LEU A 305 13.84 -11.71 -0.45
CA LEU A 305 13.51 -10.37 0.03
C LEU A 305 14.72 -9.62 0.59
N GLU A 306 15.61 -10.33 1.32
CA GLU A 306 16.86 -9.76 1.84
C GLU A 306 17.78 -9.31 0.68
N GLN A 307 17.86 -10.08 -0.39
CA GLN A 307 18.63 -9.69 -1.59
C GLN A 307 18.01 -8.47 -2.27
N MET A 308 16.68 -8.46 -2.48
CA MET A 308 15.99 -7.31 -3.09
C MET A 308 16.18 -6.02 -2.27
N VAL A 309 16.17 -6.14 -0.95
CA VAL A 309 16.43 -4.99 -0.04
C VAL A 309 17.88 -4.54 -0.13
N ALA A 310 18.83 -5.46 -0.15
CA ALA A 310 20.25 -5.12 -0.29
C ALA A 310 20.56 -4.41 -1.61
N GLU A 311 19.93 -4.82 -2.71
CA GLU A 311 20.11 -4.23 -4.04
C GLU A 311 19.40 -2.89 -4.19
N SER A 312 18.26 -2.67 -3.52
CA SER A 312 17.44 -1.45 -3.65
C SER A 312 17.73 -0.40 -2.58
N GLY A 313 18.29 -0.82 -1.45
CA GLY A 313 18.42 0.03 -0.27
C GLY A 313 17.07 0.37 0.39
N ALA A 314 16.03 -0.44 0.22
CA ALA A 314 14.75 -0.21 0.87
C ALA A 314 14.88 -0.35 2.40
N ASP A 315 14.18 0.49 3.15
CA ASP A 315 14.16 0.46 4.62
C ASP A 315 13.12 -0.53 5.15
N GLU A 316 12.13 -0.84 4.31
CA GLU A 316 10.95 -1.63 4.66
C GLU A 316 10.41 -2.37 3.43
N VAL A 317 9.91 -3.59 3.64
CA VAL A 317 9.18 -4.34 2.61
C VAL A 317 7.69 -4.35 2.95
N MET A 318 6.87 -3.95 1.98
CA MET A 318 5.42 -4.05 2.06
C MET A 318 4.93 -5.22 1.24
N VAL A 319 4.31 -6.16 1.91
CA VAL A 319 3.73 -7.34 1.30
C VAL A 319 2.37 -6.99 0.71
N GLN A 320 2.22 -7.18 -0.60
CA GLN A 320 0.92 -7.29 -1.24
C GLN A 320 0.62 -8.76 -1.40
N ASP A 321 -0.56 -9.20 -0.98
CA ASP A 321 -1.00 -10.55 -1.24
C ASP A 321 -2.37 -10.58 -1.93
N LEU A 322 -2.48 -11.47 -2.91
CA LEU A 322 -3.71 -11.79 -3.61
C LEU A 322 -3.99 -13.30 -3.48
N ILE A 323 -3.55 -13.88 -2.36
CA ILE A 323 -3.84 -15.27 -2.02
C ILE A 323 -5.36 -15.39 -1.83
N ALA A 324 -5.97 -16.40 -2.46
CA ALA A 324 -7.42 -16.48 -2.64
C ALA A 324 -8.20 -16.52 -1.32
N THR A 325 -7.72 -17.25 -0.29
CA THR A 325 -8.48 -17.40 0.95
C THR A 325 -7.88 -16.63 2.12
N PRO A 326 -8.71 -16.08 3.01
CA PRO A 326 -8.25 -15.35 4.20
C PRO A 326 -7.33 -16.17 5.11
N GLU A 327 -7.63 -17.47 5.29
CA GLU A 327 -6.85 -18.37 6.13
C GLU A 327 -5.44 -18.55 5.55
N SER A 328 -5.33 -18.80 4.25
CA SER A 328 -4.05 -18.93 3.56
C SER A 328 -3.24 -17.63 3.57
N ARG A 329 -3.91 -16.47 3.45
CA ARG A 329 -3.24 -15.16 3.60
C ARG A 329 -2.62 -15.01 4.98
N ARG A 330 -3.42 -15.18 6.03
CA ARG A 330 -2.91 -15.07 7.42
C ARG A 330 -1.84 -16.11 7.73
N ARG A 331 -1.96 -17.34 7.20
CA ARG A 331 -0.90 -18.35 7.38
C ARG A 331 0.40 -17.94 6.69
N SER A 332 0.32 -17.43 5.46
CA SER A 332 1.48 -16.88 4.73
C SER A 332 2.13 -15.72 5.49
N HIS A 333 1.33 -14.79 6.04
CA HIS A 333 1.84 -13.69 6.88
C HIS A 333 2.53 -14.22 8.16
N ALA A 334 1.96 -15.22 8.82
CA ALA A 334 2.55 -15.81 10.03
C ALA A 334 3.90 -16.46 9.73
N LEU A 335 3.98 -17.28 8.67
CA LEU A 335 5.22 -17.92 8.22
C LEU A 335 6.31 -16.90 7.86
N LEU A 336 5.92 -15.81 7.20
CA LEU A 336 6.84 -14.72 6.87
C LEU A 336 7.34 -14.01 8.14
N ALA A 337 6.43 -13.70 9.06
CA ALA A 337 6.78 -13.07 10.34
C ALA A 337 7.76 -13.94 11.15
N GLU A 338 7.51 -15.24 11.22
CA GLU A 338 8.40 -16.23 11.84
C GLU A 338 9.79 -16.25 11.18
N ALA A 339 9.84 -16.34 9.86
CA ALA A 339 11.09 -16.35 9.09
C ALA A 339 11.97 -15.13 9.38
N PHE A 340 11.36 -13.97 9.60
CA PHE A 340 12.07 -12.73 9.93
C PHE A 340 12.21 -12.48 11.43
N GLY A 341 11.74 -13.37 12.29
CA GLY A 341 11.80 -13.21 13.74
C GLY A 341 11.03 -11.98 14.24
N LEU A 342 9.91 -11.65 13.60
CA LEU A 342 9.08 -10.54 14.05
C LEU A 342 8.47 -10.88 15.42
N SER A 343 8.32 -9.86 16.26
CA SER A 343 7.66 -9.98 17.55
C SER A 343 6.72 -8.78 17.74
N PRO A 344 5.59 -8.96 18.42
CA PRO A 344 4.68 -7.86 18.71
C PRO A 344 5.43 -6.70 19.39
N ARG A 345 5.16 -5.48 18.99
CA ARG A 345 5.72 -4.30 19.66
C ARG A 345 5.27 -4.28 21.11
N GLN A 346 6.21 -4.00 22.01
CA GLN A 346 5.87 -3.76 23.41
C GLN A 346 5.06 -2.46 23.53
N GLU A 347 4.11 -2.41 24.45
CA GLU A 347 3.40 -1.17 24.77
C GLU A 347 4.41 -0.11 25.22
N PRO A 348 4.26 1.16 24.78
CA PRO A 348 5.04 2.23 25.37
C PRO A 348 4.75 2.27 26.88
N THR A 349 5.77 2.06 27.68
CA THR A 349 5.71 2.19 29.15
C THR A 349 5.66 3.66 29.51
N GLY A 350 4.51 4.29 29.40
CA GLY A 350 4.28 5.69 29.77
C GLY A 350 2.79 5.99 29.92
N PRO A 351 2.41 6.95 30.78
CA PRO A 351 1.01 7.31 30.94
C PRO A 351 0.45 7.86 29.63
N ARG A 352 -0.82 7.43 29.33
CA ARG A 352 -1.63 7.95 28.22
C ARG A 352 -2.03 9.38 28.45
#